data_95090aec3ec3db8f9870d09f13b88403
#
_entry.id   95090aec3ec3db8f9870d09f13b88403
#
_cell.length_a   1.000
_cell.length_b   1.000
_cell.length_c   1.000
_cell.angle_alpha   90.00
_cell.angle_beta   90.00
_cell.angle_gamma   90.00
#
_symmetry.space_group_name_H-M   'P 1'
#
loop_
_entity.id
_entity.type
_entity.pdbx_description
1 polymer ?
#
loop_
_entity_poly.entity_id
_entity_poly.type
_entity_poly.pdbx_seq_one_letter_code
_entity_poly.pdbx_strand_id
1 'polypeptide(L)'
;VAKVRENAQKWNVDTDRIAVCGFSAGGHLAASFSTLWNRDFVKEYFDYQGGENKPNGMILGYPVITSGEHAHGGSIENLLGEKTADPILLELISVEKQVNSDTPPAFIWHTFDDACVPVEHSLILAQTLAKEKISTELHIYPKGPHGLALASRETGDFAVVPECQNWIDMAIRWLKNL
;
A
#
# COMPACT_ATOMS: atom_id res chain seq x y z
N VAL A 1 -11.77 -5.62 5.52
CA VAL A 1 -12.38 -4.36 5.95
C VAL A 1 -13.83 -4.60 6.34
N ALA A 2 -14.71 -5.04 5.44
CA ALA A 2 -16.13 -5.25 5.73
C ALA A 2 -16.36 -6.10 6.99
N LYS A 3 -15.66 -7.24 7.13
CA LYS A 3 -15.77 -8.10 8.31
C LYS A 3 -15.38 -7.42 9.62
N VAL A 4 -14.42 -6.49 9.57
CA VAL A 4 -14.03 -5.67 10.72
C VAL A 4 -15.17 -4.71 11.08
N ARG A 5 -15.77 -4.04 10.11
CA ARG A 5 -16.92 -3.15 10.32
C ARG A 5 -18.14 -3.87 10.90
N GLU A 6 -18.49 -5.03 10.37
CA GLU A 6 -19.59 -5.87 10.88
C GLU A 6 -19.41 -6.22 12.37
N ASN A 7 -18.18 -6.39 12.81
CA ASN A 7 -17.86 -6.78 14.18
C ASN A 7 -17.32 -5.61 15.04
N ALA A 8 -17.40 -4.37 14.54
CA ALA A 8 -16.76 -3.21 15.17
C ALA A 8 -17.16 -3.02 16.64
N GLN A 9 -18.44 -3.15 16.94
CA GLN A 9 -18.92 -3.05 18.32
C GLN A 9 -18.33 -4.14 19.23
N LYS A 10 -18.31 -5.39 18.74
CA LYS A 10 -17.78 -6.55 19.47
C LYS A 10 -16.26 -6.44 19.71
N TRP A 11 -15.55 -5.86 18.76
CA TRP A 11 -14.08 -5.77 18.78
C TRP A 11 -13.60 -4.41 19.27
N ASN A 12 -14.51 -3.50 19.61
CA ASN A 12 -14.22 -2.13 20.03
C ASN A 12 -13.35 -1.38 18.97
N VAL A 13 -13.76 -1.46 17.71
CA VAL A 13 -13.08 -0.85 16.57
C VAL A 13 -13.81 0.41 16.14
N ASP A 14 -13.05 1.48 15.89
CA ASP A 14 -13.55 2.69 15.26
C ASP A 14 -13.70 2.46 13.75
N THR A 15 -14.92 2.47 13.25
CA THR A 15 -15.23 2.21 11.82
C THR A 15 -14.74 3.28 10.88
N ASP A 16 -14.46 4.47 11.38
CA ASP A 16 -13.96 5.59 10.59
C ASP A 16 -12.42 5.63 10.48
N ARG A 17 -11.74 4.68 11.14
CA ARG A 17 -10.28 4.60 11.21
C ARG A 17 -9.73 3.20 10.93
N ILE A 18 -10.27 2.55 9.91
CA ILE A 18 -9.79 1.23 9.47
C ILE A 18 -8.84 1.43 8.30
N ALA A 19 -7.54 1.28 8.53
CA ALA A 19 -6.54 1.28 7.46
C ALA A 19 -6.10 -0.14 7.11
N VAL A 20 -5.73 -0.34 5.84
CA VAL A 20 -4.98 -1.53 5.41
C VAL A 20 -3.50 -1.22 5.44
N CYS A 21 -2.68 -2.18 5.90
CA CYS A 21 -1.23 -2.00 5.99
C CYS A 21 -0.55 -3.11 5.17
N GLY A 22 0.48 -2.75 4.41
CA GLY A 22 1.24 -3.71 3.64
C GLY A 22 2.67 -3.26 3.33
N PHE A 23 3.55 -4.25 3.17
CA PHE A 23 4.98 -4.06 2.91
C PHE A 23 5.37 -4.79 1.63
N SER A 24 6.25 -4.23 0.81
CA SER A 24 6.76 -4.88 -0.40
C SER A 24 5.62 -5.36 -1.33
N ALA A 25 5.55 -6.63 -1.67
CA ALA A 25 4.43 -7.23 -2.39
C ALA A 25 3.10 -7.15 -1.60
N GLY A 26 3.14 -7.21 -0.26
CA GLY A 26 1.97 -6.93 0.59
C GLY A 26 1.53 -5.46 0.52
N GLY A 27 2.46 -4.53 0.28
CA GLY A 27 2.18 -3.14 -0.05
C GLY A 27 1.43 -3.01 -1.37
N HIS A 28 1.80 -3.80 -2.38
CA HIS A 28 1.06 -3.89 -3.64
C HIS A 28 -0.38 -4.36 -3.41
N LEU A 29 -0.58 -5.42 -2.64
CA LEU A 29 -1.90 -5.94 -2.32
C LEU A 29 -2.76 -4.88 -1.60
N ALA A 30 -2.20 -4.21 -0.58
CA ALA A 30 -2.91 -3.18 0.18
C ALA A 30 -3.28 -1.98 -0.70
N ALA A 31 -2.36 -1.52 -1.55
CA ALA A 31 -2.59 -0.42 -2.47
C ALA A 31 -3.58 -0.78 -3.59
N SER A 32 -3.45 -1.96 -4.21
CA SER A 32 -4.39 -2.47 -5.20
C SER A 32 -5.81 -2.58 -4.63
N PHE A 33 -5.95 -3.15 -3.44
CA PHE A 33 -7.25 -3.20 -2.77
C PHE A 33 -7.82 -1.79 -2.54
N SER A 34 -6.99 -0.85 -2.10
CA SER A 34 -7.42 0.52 -1.80
C SER A 34 -7.82 1.34 -3.03
N THR A 35 -7.29 1.02 -4.21
CA THR A 35 -7.61 1.70 -5.47
C THR A 35 -8.73 1.02 -6.27
N LEU A 36 -8.94 -0.28 -6.04
CA LEU A 36 -9.87 -1.12 -6.81
C LEU A 36 -11.13 -1.52 -6.03
N TRP A 37 -11.28 -1.13 -4.77
CA TRP A 37 -12.34 -1.59 -3.86
C TRP A 37 -13.76 -1.42 -4.42
N ASN A 38 -14.00 -0.44 -5.29
CA ASN A 38 -15.30 -0.12 -5.89
C ASN A 38 -15.45 -0.58 -7.34
N ARG A 39 -14.49 -1.34 -7.88
CA ARG A 39 -14.60 -1.89 -9.24
C ARG A 39 -15.65 -2.98 -9.30
N ASP A 40 -16.34 -3.08 -10.44
CA ASP A 40 -17.48 -3.99 -10.61
C ASP A 40 -17.09 -5.44 -10.34
N PHE A 41 -15.92 -5.90 -10.83
CA PHE A 41 -15.44 -7.26 -10.59
C PHE A 41 -15.19 -7.56 -9.11
N VAL A 42 -14.83 -6.53 -8.29
CA VAL A 42 -14.64 -6.68 -6.84
C VAL A 42 -16.01 -6.77 -6.16
N LYS A 43 -16.95 -5.91 -6.55
CA LYS A 43 -18.32 -5.90 -6.00
C LYS A 43 -19.06 -7.21 -6.28
N GLU A 44 -18.98 -7.69 -7.53
CA GLU A 44 -19.59 -8.95 -7.93
C GLU A 44 -19.03 -10.14 -7.16
N TYR A 45 -17.71 -10.18 -6.96
CA TYR A 45 -17.06 -11.30 -6.25
C TYR A 45 -17.40 -11.34 -4.76
N PHE A 46 -17.54 -10.19 -4.11
CA PHE A 46 -17.72 -10.09 -2.66
C PHE A 46 -19.15 -9.74 -2.23
N ASP A 47 -20.05 -9.46 -3.16
CA ASP A 47 -21.45 -9.02 -2.90
C ASP A 47 -21.55 -7.78 -1.99
N TYR A 48 -20.58 -6.85 -2.10
CA TYR A 48 -20.57 -5.59 -1.36
C TYR A 48 -21.01 -4.43 -2.24
N GLN A 49 -22.13 -3.79 -1.88
CA GLN A 49 -22.74 -2.72 -2.68
C GLN A 49 -22.59 -1.32 -2.06
N GLY A 50 -22.40 -1.21 -0.75
CA GLY A 50 -22.46 0.04 0.01
C GLY A 50 -21.11 0.65 0.42
N GLY A 51 -19.99 0.09 -0.06
CA GLY A 51 -18.65 0.58 0.33
C GLY A 51 -18.15 0.04 1.67
N GLU A 52 -18.77 -1.03 2.18
CA GLU A 52 -18.39 -1.70 3.44
C GLU A 52 -16.94 -2.17 3.43
N ASN A 53 -16.41 -2.46 2.25
CA ASN A 53 -15.03 -2.89 2.03
C ASN A 53 -14.05 -1.73 1.83
N LYS A 54 -14.51 -0.47 1.68
CA LYS A 54 -13.62 0.69 1.51
C LYS A 54 -12.76 0.90 2.77
N PRO A 55 -11.43 0.88 2.69
CA PRO A 55 -10.59 1.28 3.83
C PRO A 55 -10.64 2.81 4.00
N ASN A 56 -10.44 3.28 5.24
CA ASN A 56 -10.35 4.71 5.53
C ASN A 56 -8.97 5.29 5.19
N GLY A 57 -7.95 4.40 5.10
CA GLY A 57 -6.60 4.76 4.73
C GLY A 57 -5.75 3.56 4.34
N MET A 58 -4.58 3.80 3.76
CA MET A 58 -3.58 2.77 3.47
C MET A 58 -2.21 3.17 4.03
N ILE A 59 -1.52 2.22 4.66
CA ILE A 59 -0.16 2.36 5.20
C ILE A 59 0.75 1.43 4.40
N LEU A 60 1.70 2.00 3.69
CA LEU A 60 2.53 1.28 2.72
C LEU A 60 4.02 1.44 3.06
N GLY A 61 4.68 0.32 3.33
CA GLY A 61 6.13 0.28 3.51
C GLY A 61 6.83 -0.28 2.26
N TYR A 62 7.71 0.51 1.66
CA TYR A 62 8.50 0.12 0.46
C TYR A 62 7.68 -0.71 -0.54
N PRO A 63 6.50 -0.23 -0.98
CA PRO A 63 5.55 -1.04 -1.73
C PRO A 63 6.01 -1.27 -3.17
N VAL A 64 5.70 -2.44 -3.73
CA VAL A 64 5.68 -2.62 -5.18
C VAL A 64 4.44 -1.90 -5.71
N ILE A 65 4.58 -1.09 -6.78
CA ILE A 65 3.49 -0.25 -7.31
C ILE A 65 3.33 -0.40 -8.81
N THR A 66 4.40 -0.20 -9.59
CA THR A 66 4.35 -0.11 -11.06
C THR A 66 4.84 -1.37 -11.75
N SER A 67 4.28 -1.67 -12.91
CA SER A 67 4.79 -2.63 -13.89
C SER A 67 5.60 -1.94 -15.02
N GLY A 68 5.84 -0.63 -14.91
CA GLY A 68 6.56 0.18 -15.92
C GLY A 68 8.08 0.14 -15.81
N GLU A 69 8.75 1.26 -16.07
CA GLU A 69 10.20 1.38 -16.16
C GLU A 69 10.97 0.87 -14.92
N HIS A 70 10.39 1.07 -13.71
CA HIS A 70 11.02 0.67 -12.44
C HIS A 70 10.45 -0.66 -11.90
N ALA A 71 9.81 -1.46 -12.74
CA ALA A 71 9.10 -2.67 -12.31
C ALA A 71 9.99 -3.65 -11.54
N HIS A 72 9.49 -4.17 -10.42
CA HIS A 72 10.08 -5.33 -9.76
C HIS A 72 9.64 -6.62 -10.46
N GLY A 73 10.43 -7.10 -11.43
CA GLY A 73 10.09 -8.21 -12.31
C GLY A 73 9.61 -9.47 -11.58
N GLY A 74 10.33 -9.88 -10.53
CA GLY A 74 9.95 -11.06 -9.75
C GLY A 74 8.57 -10.97 -9.11
N SER A 75 8.12 -9.78 -8.68
CA SER A 75 6.75 -9.60 -8.17
C SER A 75 5.71 -9.77 -9.28
N ILE A 76 5.99 -9.26 -10.48
CA ILE A 76 5.09 -9.38 -11.63
C ILE A 76 4.99 -10.84 -12.07
N GLU A 77 6.12 -11.53 -12.18
CA GLU A 77 6.19 -12.96 -12.54
C GLU A 77 5.42 -13.83 -11.54
N ASN A 78 5.60 -13.60 -10.24
CA ASN A 78 4.88 -14.32 -9.20
C ASN A 78 3.37 -14.06 -9.21
N LEU A 79 2.94 -12.83 -9.59
CA LEU A 79 1.54 -12.46 -9.61
C LEU A 79 0.83 -12.96 -10.88
N LEU A 80 1.45 -12.79 -12.05
CA LEU A 80 0.82 -13.05 -13.35
C LEU A 80 1.17 -14.42 -13.94
N GLY A 81 2.22 -15.09 -13.47
CA GLY A 81 2.70 -16.36 -14.02
C GLY A 81 3.05 -16.22 -15.52
N GLU A 82 2.48 -17.05 -16.36
CA GLU A 82 2.71 -17.03 -17.81
C GLU A 82 2.15 -15.79 -18.54
N LYS A 83 1.34 -14.96 -17.83
CA LYS A 83 0.68 -13.77 -18.40
C LYS A 83 1.46 -12.47 -18.20
N THR A 84 2.75 -12.55 -17.93
CA THR A 84 3.61 -11.37 -17.67
C THR A 84 3.74 -10.41 -18.86
N ALA A 85 3.40 -10.86 -20.07
CA ALA A 85 3.41 -10.03 -21.29
C ALA A 85 2.01 -9.47 -21.65
N ASP A 86 0.96 -9.77 -20.88
CA ASP A 86 -0.38 -9.26 -21.14
C ASP A 86 -0.49 -7.77 -20.77
N PRO A 87 -0.64 -6.85 -21.76
CA PRO A 87 -0.66 -5.42 -21.48
C PRO A 87 -1.87 -4.98 -20.65
N ILE A 88 -3.00 -5.68 -20.72
CA ILE A 88 -4.20 -5.37 -19.95
C ILE A 88 -3.96 -5.70 -18.47
N LEU A 89 -3.34 -6.86 -18.20
CA LEU A 89 -2.99 -7.24 -16.84
C LEU A 89 -1.89 -6.35 -16.26
N LEU A 90 -0.85 -6.01 -17.04
CA LEU A 90 0.19 -5.08 -16.61
C LEU A 90 -0.39 -3.69 -16.28
N GLU A 91 -1.34 -3.21 -17.07
CA GLU A 91 -2.06 -1.97 -16.78
C GLU A 91 -2.87 -2.09 -15.47
N LEU A 92 -3.59 -3.19 -15.29
CA LEU A 92 -4.44 -3.41 -14.11
C LEU A 92 -3.64 -3.50 -12.81
N ILE A 93 -2.47 -4.16 -12.82
CA ILE A 93 -1.62 -4.32 -11.63
C ILE A 93 -0.73 -3.10 -11.35
N SER A 94 -0.63 -2.15 -12.27
CA SER A 94 0.05 -0.87 -12.05
C SER A 94 -0.84 0.04 -11.20
N VAL A 95 -0.58 0.03 -9.89
CA VAL A 95 -1.45 0.69 -8.89
C VAL A 95 -1.59 2.17 -9.17
N GLU A 96 -0.52 2.84 -9.59
CA GLU A 96 -0.53 4.26 -9.92
C GLU A 96 -1.53 4.61 -11.03
N LYS A 97 -1.85 3.66 -11.89
CA LYS A 97 -2.83 3.83 -12.97
C LYS A 97 -4.28 3.58 -12.51
N GLN A 98 -4.45 3.02 -11.33
CA GLN A 98 -5.76 2.73 -10.76
C GLN A 98 -6.22 3.80 -9.76
N VAL A 99 -5.35 4.72 -9.38
CA VAL A 99 -5.69 5.84 -8.47
C VAL A 99 -6.82 6.68 -9.08
N ASN A 100 -7.80 6.99 -8.25
CA ASN A 100 -8.99 7.78 -8.62
C ASN A 100 -9.51 8.56 -7.40
N SER A 101 -10.54 9.38 -7.58
CA SER A 101 -11.11 10.21 -6.51
C SER A 101 -11.66 9.44 -5.30
N ASP A 102 -11.92 8.13 -5.43
CA ASP A 102 -12.41 7.26 -4.36
C ASP A 102 -11.28 6.59 -3.58
N THR A 103 -10.03 6.74 -4.05
CA THR A 103 -8.84 6.21 -3.36
C THR A 103 -8.68 6.86 -1.99
N PRO A 104 -8.50 6.08 -0.91
CA PRO A 104 -8.35 6.62 0.43
C PRO A 104 -6.99 7.31 0.63
N PRO A 105 -6.85 8.16 1.68
CA PRO A 105 -5.57 8.74 2.08
C PRO A 105 -4.48 7.70 2.29
N ALA A 106 -3.23 8.11 2.08
CA ALA A 106 -2.06 7.23 2.16
C ALA A 106 -1.00 7.72 3.14
N PHE A 107 -0.44 6.80 3.92
CA PHE A 107 0.85 6.96 4.59
C PHE A 107 1.84 6.02 3.90
N ILE A 108 2.95 6.58 3.36
CA ILE A 108 3.93 5.84 2.59
C ILE A 108 5.31 6.07 3.18
N TRP A 109 6.11 5.00 3.33
CA TRP A 109 7.51 5.13 3.67
C TRP A 109 8.40 4.18 2.87
N HIS A 110 9.65 4.59 2.61
CA HIS A 110 10.62 3.86 1.82
C HIS A 110 12.04 4.24 2.24
N THR A 111 13.03 3.44 1.88
CA THR A 111 14.44 3.83 1.94
C THR A 111 14.96 4.15 0.55
N PHE A 112 15.77 5.20 0.42
CA PHE A 112 16.23 5.70 -0.87
C PHE A 112 17.16 4.72 -1.60
N ASP A 113 17.96 3.97 -0.83
CA ASP A 113 18.93 3.00 -1.34
C ASP A 113 18.43 1.54 -1.34
N ASP A 114 17.10 1.34 -1.30
CA ASP A 114 16.49 0.01 -1.46
C ASP A 114 16.91 -0.60 -2.80
N ALA A 115 17.72 -1.66 -2.73
CA ALA A 115 18.27 -2.32 -3.91
C ALA A 115 17.32 -3.38 -4.50
N CYS A 116 16.19 -3.66 -3.86
CA CYS A 116 15.24 -4.68 -4.30
C CYS A 116 14.02 -4.04 -4.99
N VAL A 117 13.36 -3.11 -4.29
CA VAL A 117 12.23 -2.34 -4.85
C VAL A 117 12.66 -0.88 -4.92
N PRO A 118 12.89 -0.33 -6.11
CA PRO A 118 13.34 1.06 -6.26
C PRO A 118 12.38 2.06 -5.59
N VAL A 119 12.96 3.11 -4.97
CA VAL A 119 12.18 4.15 -4.28
C VAL A 119 11.17 4.86 -5.20
N GLU A 120 11.42 4.80 -6.51
CA GLU A 120 10.54 5.34 -7.56
C GLU A 120 9.12 4.79 -7.47
N HIS A 121 8.91 3.55 -7.01
CA HIS A 121 7.58 3.02 -6.75
C HIS A 121 6.77 3.92 -5.82
N SER A 122 7.35 4.32 -4.68
CA SER A 122 6.70 5.22 -3.72
C SER A 122 6.53 6.64 -4.27
N LEU A 123 7.52 7.13 -5.00
CA LEU A 123 7.49 8.47 -5.60
C LEU A 123 6.42 8.59 -6.69
N ILE A 124 6.31 7.58 -7.57
CA ILE A 124 5.28 7.53 -8.63
C ILE A 124 3.88 7.49 -8.02
N LEU A 125 3.67 6.64 -7.01
CA LEU A 125 2.37 6.57 -6.34
C LEU A 125 2.01 7.90 -5.68
N ALA A 126 2.94 8.49 -4.91
CA ALA A 126 2.70 9.77 -4.23
C ALA A 126 2.41 10.90 -5.23
N GLN A 127 3.11 10.94 -6.38
CA GLN A 127 2.85 11.89 -7.44
C GLN A 127 1.44 11.75 -8.00
N THR A 128 0.97 10.52 -8.22
CA THR A 128 -0.38 10.27 -8.75
C THR A 128 -1.45 10.60 -7.73
N LEU A 129 -1.25 10.23 -6.46
CA LEU A 129 -2.16 10.61 -5.37
C LEU A 129 -2.28 12.14 -5.27
N ALA A 130 -1.17 12.87 -5.39
CA ALA A 130 -1.17 14.34 -5.36
C ALA A 130 -1.95 14.95 -6.56
N LYS A 131 -1.83 14.37 -7.75
CA LYS A 131 -2.62 14.75 -8.93
C LYS A 131 -4.12 14.64 -8.68
N GLU A 132 -4.54 13.55 -8.05
CA GLU A 132 -5.94 13.28 -7.69
C GLU A 132 -6.38 13.99 -6.39
N LYS A 133 -5.49 14.80 -5.79
CA LYS A 133 -5.72 15.56 -4.54
C LYS A 133 -6.03 14.66 -3.34
N ILE A 134 -5.51 13.44 -3.34
CA ILE A 134 -5.60 12.50 -2.23
C ILE A 134 -4.55 12.87 -1.18
N SER A 135 -4.99 13.02 0.06
CA SER A 135 -4.09 13.33 1.19
C SER A 135 -3.03 12.23 1.35
N THR A 136 -1.76 12.63 1.36
CA THR A 136 -0.64 11.68 1.39
C THR A 136 0.46 12.19 2.31
N GLU A 137 0.90 11.35 3.24
CA GLU A 137 2.11 11.53 4.04
C GLU A 137 3.19 10.60 3.50
N LEU A 138 4.34 11.14 3.07
CA LEU A 138 5.44 10.38 2.46
C LEU A 138 6.74 10.60 3.23
N HIS A 139 7.41 9.51 3.62
CA HIS A 139 8.71 9.51 4.27
C HIS A 139 9.72 8.71 3.46
N ILE A 140 10.80 9.37 3.02
CA ILE A 140 11.93 8.71 2.37
C ILE A 140 13.15 8.82 3.30
N TYR A 141 13.56 7.67 3.81
CA TYR A 141 14.78 7.56 4.62
C TYR A 141 15.99 7.39 3.71
N PRO A 142 17.16 7.99 4.04
CA PRO A 142 18.30 7.96 3.13
C PRO A 142 18.90 6.58 2.95
N LYS A 143 18.80 5.68 3.96
CA LYS A 143 19.44 4.37 3.95
C LYS A 143 18.61 3.29 4.62
N GLY A 144 18.73 2.07 4.10
CA GLY A 144 18.19 0.86 4.71
C GLY A 144 17.89 -0.22 3.66
N PRO A 145 18.19 -1.49 3.96
CA PRO A 145 17.89 -2.59 3.05
C PRO A 145 16.38 -2.79 2.89
N HIS A 146 16.00 -3.52 1.84
CA HIS A 146 14.62 -3.95 1.67
C HIS A 146 14.14 -4.85 2.81
N GLY A 147 12.86 -4.79 3.14
CA GLY A 147 12.26 -5.74 4.08
C GLY A 147 12.38 -5.34 5.55
N LEU A 148 12.55 -4.06 5.86
CA LEU A 148 12.76 -3.56 7.21
C LEU A 148 11.60 -3.81 8.19
N ALA A 149 10.36 -3.88 7.74
CA ALA A 149 9.15 -3.98 8.58
C ALA A 149 9.19 -2.99 9.75
N LEU A 150 9.45 -3.42 10.98
CA LEU A 150 9.56 -2.53 12.15
C LEU A 150 10.91 -1.80 12.25
N ALA A 151 11.84 -2.07 11.34
CA ALA A 151 13.21 -1.55 11.36
C ALA A 151 13.96 -1.85 12.67
N SER A 152 13.62 -2.96 13.31
CA SER A 152 14.11 -3.37 14.63
C SER A 152 14.49 -4.86 14.67
N ARG A 153 14.99 -5.32 15.81
CA ARG A 153 15.39 -6.74 15.99
C ARG A 153 14.24 -7.73 15.87
N GLU A 154 13.00 -7.31 16.07
CA GLU A 154 11.82 -8.16 15.86
C GLU A 154 11.70 -8.61 14.40
N THR A 155 12.21 -7.81 13.47
CA THR A 155 12.28 -8.20 12.03
C THR A 155 13.50 -9.06 11.74
N GLY A 156 14.62 -8.81 12.44
CA GLY A 156 15.89 -9.52 12.28
C GLY A 156 17.07 -8.58 12.44
N ASP A 157 18.26 -9.10 12.70
CA ASP A 157 19.47 -8.29 12.92
C ASP A 157 19.83 -7.41 11.72
N PHE A 158 19.52 -7.86 10.49
CA PHE A 158 19.76 -7.10 9.26
C PHE A 158 18.85 -5.85 9.16
N ALA A 159 17.74 -5.86 9.87
CA ALA A 159 16.71 -4.82 9.79
C ALA A 159 16.84 -3.74 10.87
N VAL A 160 17.92 -3.76 11.67
CA VAL A 160 18.12 -2.75 12.71
C VAL A 160 18.62 -1.45 12.09
N VAL A 161 17.67 -0.55 11.77
CA VAL A 161 17.92 0.78 11.19
C VAL A 161 17.23 1.82 12.07
N PRO A 162 17.91 2.37 13.10
CA PRO A 162 17.30 3.26 14.08
C PRO A 162 16.58 4.47 13.48
N GLU A 163 17.10 4.99 12.37
CA GLU A 163 16.54 6.15 11.67
C GLU A 163 15.15 5.87 11.08
N CYS A 164 14.87 4.60 10.78
CA CYS A 164 13.57 4.18 10.23
C CYS A 164 12.55 3.80 11.31
N GLN A 165 12.94 3.52 12.55
CA GLN A 165 12.07 2.96 13.59
C GLN A 165 10.87 3.85 13.94
N ASN A 166 11.00 5.14 13.74
CA ASN A 166 9.94 6.11 14.05
C ASN A 166 8.74 6.07 13.08
N TRP A 167 8.84 5.32 11.98
CA TRP A 167 7.76 5.28 10.98
C TRP A 167 6.43 4.81 11.59
N ILE A 168 6.45 3.84 12.51
CA ILE A 168 5.23 3.28 13.10
C ILE A 168 4.52 4.29 13.99
N ASP A 169 5.25 5.07 14.79
CA ASP A 169 4.67 6.13 15.62
C ASP A 169 4.06 7.24 14.76
N MET A 170 4.70 7.57 13.64
CA MET A 170 4.18 8.52 12.67
C MET A 170 2.91 7.98 12.00
N ALA A 171 2.90 6.71 11.58
CA ALA A 171 1.74 6.07 10.98
C ALA A 171 0.55 5.99 11.96
N ILE A 172 0.80 5.68 13.24
CA ILE A 172 -0.24 5.68 14.29
C ILE A 172 -0.81 7.09 14.50
N ARG A 173 0.04 8.12 14.53
CA ARG A 173 -0.40 9.52 14.64
C ARG A 173 -1.22 9.94 13.42
N TRP A 174 -0.76 9.58 12.22
CA TRP A 174 -1.46 9.83 10.97
C TRP A 174 -2.85 9.17 10.98
N LEU A 175 -2.94 7.89 11.36
CA LEU A 175 -4.21 7.16 11.44
C LEU A 175 -5.21 7.78 12.43
N LYS A 176 -4.72 8.36 13.53
CA LYS A 176 -5.58 9.06 14.52
C LYS A 176 -6.16 10.37 13.98
N ASN A 177 -5.58 10.91 12.91
CA ASN A 177 -5.98 12.19 12.29
C ASN A 177 -6.75 12.00 10.97
N LEU A 178 -7.06 10.75 10.59
CA LEU A 178 -8.01 10.45 9.52
C LEU A 178 -9.43 10.81 9.98
#